data_e5635080dcc103eefba5ce219bcf2b66
#
_entry.id   e5635080dcc103eefba5ce219bcf2b66
#
_cell.length_a   1.000
_cell.length_b   1.000
_cell.length_c   1.000
_cell.angle_alpha   90.00
_cell.angle_beta   90.00
_cell.angle_gamma   90.00
#
_symmetry.space_group_name_H-M   'P 1'
#
loop_
_entity.id
_entity.type
_entity.pdbx_description
1 polymer ?
#
loop_
_entity_poly.entity_id
_entity_poly.type
_entity_poly.pdbx_seq_one_letter_code
_entity_poly.pdbx_strand_id
1 'polypeptide(L)'
;DLGVATLLPAVARTDEERRIVLNVIGPVWEGNQVWLILGGGAIFAAFPPLYAVSFSGFYIAMFLILVALILRPVGFKFRSKVPDPRWRAVWDWALFASGLVPSLVFGVAMGNVLLGVPFHFDDTLRVYYEGGLFGLLTPFALLCGLVSVAMLVMHGAGMLAMKTSGA
;
A
#
# COMPACT_ATOMS: atom_id res chain seq x y z
N ASP A 1 -0.98 8.94 4.26
CA ASP A 1 0.42 8.55 4.43
C ASP A 1 0.97 7.77 3.22
N LEU A 2 0.21 6.83 2.61
CA LEU A 2 0.62 6.11 1.38
C LEU A 2 0.94 7.08 0.24
N GLY A 3 0.05 8.04 -0.02
CA GLY A 3 0.26 9.04 -1.07
C GLY A 3 1.45 9.96 -0.79
N VAL A 4 1.68 10.35 0.46
CA VAL A 4 2.85 11.15 0.83
C VAL A 4 4.15 10.37 0.61
N ALA A 5 4.19 9.09 0.99
CA ALA A 5 5.35 8.24 0.74
C ALA A 5 5.62 8.07 -0.78
N THR A 6 4.56 7.95 -1.58
CA THR A 6 4.65 7.89 -3.05
C THR A 6 5.17 9.22 -3.64
N LEU A 7 4.85 10.37 -3.04
CA LEU A 7 5.33 11.67 -3.48
C LEU A 7 6.78 11.98 -3.08
N LEU A 8 7.35 11.24 -2.14
CA LEU A 8 8.65 11.53 -1.54
C LEU A 8 9.76 11.88 -2.55
N PRO A 9 10.02 11.07 -3.61
CA PRO A 9 11.08 11.39 -4.56
C PRO A 9 10.73 12.54 -5.52
N ALA A 10 9.44 12.86 -5.68
CA ALA A 10 8.99 13.89 -6.61
C ALA A 10 9.01 15.30 -6.00
N VAL A 11 8.62 15.41 -4.72
CA VAL A 11 8.49 16.72 -4.02
C VAL A 11 9.71 17.09 -3.20
N ALA A 12 10.53 16.12 -2.77
CA ALA A 12 11.67 16.36 -1.90
C ALA A 12 12.99 16.08 -2.63
N ARG A 13 13.75 17.14 -2.93
CA ARG A 13 15.02 17.06 -3.67
C ARG A 13 16.22 16.97 -2.73
N THR A 14 16.18 17.69 -1.61
CA THR A 14 17.24 17.70 -0.60
C THR A 14 16.93 16.72 0.54
N ASP A 15 17.96 16.34 1.31
CA ASP A 15 17.76 15.48 2.49
C ASP A 15 16.90 16.15 3.57
N GLU A 16 17.00 17.46 3.70
CA GLU A 16 16.21 18.23 4.65
C GLU A 16 14.71 18.20 4.28
N GLU A 17 14.38 18.46 3.00
CA GLU A 17 13.01 18.36 2.49
C GLU A 17 12.42 16.97 2.69
N ARG A 18 13.21 15.92 2.43
CA ARG A 18 12.79 14.52 2.67
C ARG A 18 12.47 14.27 4.12
N ARG A 19 13.28 14.80 5.04
CA ARG A 19 13.02 14.70 6.48
C ARG A 19 11.74 15.43 6.88
N ILE A 20 11.48 16.61 6.32
CA ILE A 20 10.24 17.35 6.56
C ILE A 20 9.04 16.53 6.10
N VAL A 21 9.06 16.01 4.87
CA VAL A 21 7.98 15.17 4.32
C VAL A 21 7.74 13.93 5.19
N LEU A 22 8.79 13.24 5.63
CA LEU A 22 8.68 12.08 6.50
C LEU A 22 8.14 12.43 7.89
N ASN A 23 8.50 13.59 8.43
CA ASN A 23 7.99 14.06 9.71
C ASN A 23 6.50 14.41 9.67
N VAL A 24 5.95 14.79 8.51
CA VAL A 24 4.51 15.03 8.35
C VAL A 24 3.70 13.76 8.60
N ILE A 25 4.19 12.61 8.12
CA ILE A 25 3.48 11.33 8.28
C ILE A 25 3.94 10.54 9.51
N GLY A 26 5.10 10.88 10.09
CA GLY A 26 5.67 10.21 11.25
C GLY A 26 4.70 10.00 12.41
N PRO A 27 3.91 11.00 12.84
CA PRO A 27 2.97 10.84 13.95
C PRO A 27 1.74 9.98 13.67
N VAL A 28 1.37 9.78 12.40
CA VAL A 28 0.08 9.18 12.01
C VAL A 28 0.17 7.83 11.29
N TRP A 29 1.34 7.47 10.75
CA TRP A 29 1.46 6.26 9.93
C TRP A 29 1.19 4.97 10.71
N GLU A 30 1.59 4.88 11.97
CA GLU A 30 1.32 3.70 12.81
C GLU A 30 -0.19 3.52 13.02
N GLY A 31 -0.89 4.58 13.41
CA GLY A 31 -2.34 4.55 13.59
C GLY A 31 -3.08 4.20 12.31
N ASN A 32 -2.65 4.73 11.16
CA ASN A 32 -3.25 4.40 9.88
C ASN A 32 -3.03 2.93 9.49
N GLN A 33 -1.89 2.36 9.82
CA GLN A 33 -1.60 0.95 9.55
C GLN A 33 -2.45 0.01 10.42
N VAL A 34 -2.77 0.40 11.65
CA VAL A 34 -3.67 -0.37 12.53
C VAL A 34 -5.06 -0.53 11.91
N TRP A 35 -5.58 0.47 11.20
CA TRP A 35 -6.87 0.38 10.52
C TRP A 35 -6.89 -0.69 9.42
N LEU A 36 -5.80 -0.91 8.69
CA LEU A 36 -5.68 -1.99 7.71
C LEU A 36 -5.76 -3.36 8.37
N ILE A 37 -5.08 -3.52 9.51
CA ILE A 37 -5.10 -4.77 10.28
C ILE A 37 -6.49 -5.01 10.88
N LEU A 38 -7.10 -3.97 11.44
CA LEU A 38 -8.45 -4.04 11.98
C LEU A 38 -9.48 -4.42 10.91
N GLY A 39 -9.37 -3.84 9.71
CA GLY A 39 -10.23 -4.20 8.58
C GLY A 39 -10.13 -5.68 8.21
N GLY A 40 -8.90 -6.23 8.12
CA GLY A 40 -8.68 -7.66 7.88
C GLY A 40 -9.26 -8.53 9.00
N GLY A 41 -9.03 -8.16 10.27
CA GLY A 41 -9.57 -8.86 11.42
C GLY A 41 -11.10 -8.80 11.50
N ALA A 42 -11.71 -7.68 11.14
CA ALA A 42 -13.16 -7.54 11.09
C ALA A 42 -13.80 -8.42 10.01
N ILE A 43 -13.18 -8.50 8.81
CA ILE A 43 -13.64 -9.41 7.75
C ILE A 43 -13.49 -10.86 8.20
N PHE A 44 -12.39 -11.22 8.85
CA PHE A 44 -12.20 -12.56 9.40
C PHE A 44 -13.29 -12.94 10.41
N ALA A 45 -13.61 -12.04 11.33
CA ALA A 45 -14.58 -12.31 12.40
C ALA A 45 -16.03 -12.31 11.90
N ALA A 46 -16.40 -11.35 11.05
CA ALA A 46 -17.78 -11.16 10.61
C ALA A 46 -18.14 -11.99 9.35
N PHE A 47 -17.17 -12.21 8.46
CA PHE A 47 -17.36 -12.86 7.17
C PHE A 47 -16.25 -13.87 6.86
N PRO A 48 -16.11 -14.99 7.64
CA PRO A 48 -15.03 -15.96 7.45
C PRO A 48 -14.89 -16.50 6.03
N PRO A 49 -15.98 -16.84 5.29
CA PRO A 49 -15.86 -17.28 3.90
C PRO A 49 -15.28 -16.21 2.98
N LEU A 50 -15.68 -14.95 3.16
CA LEU A 50 -15.14 -13.81 2.38
C LEU A 50 -13.65 -13.62 2.66
N TYR A 51 -13.23 -13.72 3.92
CA TYR A 51 -11.82 -13.68 4.29
C TYR A 51 -11.04 -14.81 3.59
N ALA A 52 -11.53 -16.04 3.65
CA ALA A 52 -10.88 -17.20 3.03
C ALA A 52 -10.73 -17.04 1.51
N VAL A 53 -11.79 -16.61 0.80
CA VAL A 53 -11.75 -16.35 -0.65
C VAL A 53 -10.76 -15.25 -0.99
N SER A 54 -10.82 -14.12 -0.27
CA SER A 54 -9.99 -12.95 -0.56
C SER A 54 -8.51 -13.25 -0.33
N PHE A 55 -8.15 -13.86 0.79
CA PHE A 55 -6.75 -14.14 1.12
C PHE A 55 -6.18 -15.32 0.33
N SER A 56 -7.00 -16.26 -0.12
CA SER A 56 -6.57 -17.32 -1.04
C SER A 56 -6.41 -16.80 -2.46
N GLY A 57 -7.38 -16.05 -2.96
CA GLY A 57 -7.37 -15.51 -4.33
C GLY A 57 -6.31 -14.43 -4.55
N PHE A 58 -6.14 -13.55 -3.59
CA PHE A 58 -5.15 -12.47 -3.64
C PHE A 58 -3.88 -12.76 -2.84
N TYR A 59 -3.53 -14.03 -2.61
CA TYR A 59 -2.42 -14.44 -1.73
C TYR A 59 -1.11 -13.71 -2.05
N ILE A 60 -0.66 -13.73 -3.30
CA ILE A 60 0.59 -13.06 -3.71
C ILE A 60 0.47 -11.54 -3.60
N ALA A 61 -0.69 -10.99 -3.94
CA ALA A 61 -0.95 -9.56 -3.80
C ALA A 61 -0.89 -9.12 -2.32
N MET A 62 -1.50 -9.88 -1.42
CA MET A 62 -1.42 -9.65 0.02
C MET A 62 0.01 -9.78 0.56
N PHE A 63 0.77 -10.75 0.06
CA PHE A 63 2.18 -10.91 0.41
C PHE A 63 3.02 -9.70 -0.03
N LEU A 64 2.81 -9.18 -1.25
CA LEU A 64 3.47 -7.97 -1.73
C LEU A 64 3.14 -6.74 -0.87
N ILE A 65 1.88 -6.58 -0.48
CA ILE A 65 1.46 -5.52 0.45
C ILE A 65 2.18 -5.67 1.79
N LEU A 66 2.22 -6.87 2.34
CA LEU A 66 2.88 -7.14 3.62
C LEU A 66 4.36 -6.76 3.58
N VAL A 67 5.09 -7.20 2.56
CA VAL A 67 6.52 -6.84 2.37
C VAL A 67 6.68 -5.33 2.26
N ALA A 68 5.86 -4.67 1.44
CA ALA A 68 5.91 -3.22 1.27
C ALA A 68 5.65 -2.48 2.59
N LEU A 69 4.67 -2.92 3.38
CA LEU A 69 4.33 -2.29 4.67
C LEU A 69 5.39 -2.54 5.75
N ILE A 70 6.10 -3.68 5.72
CA ILE A 70 7.23 -3.96 6.64
C ILE A 70 8.38 -2.97 6.41
N LEU A 71 8.62 -2.52 5.18
CA LEU A 71 9.67 -1.55 4.87
C LEU A 71 9.47 -0.19 5.56
N ARG A 72 8.25 0.17 5.94
CA ARG A 72 7.93 1.46 6.55
C ARG A 72 8.55 1.65 7.93
N PRO A 73 8.24 0.83 8.95
CA PRO A 73 8.81 1.00 10.29
C PRO A 73 10.33 0.94 10.27
N VAL A 74 10.87 0.08 9.40
CA VAL A 74 12.33 -0.05 9.23
C VAL A 74 12.89 1.23 8.60
N GLY A 75 12.29 1.73 7.51
CA GLY A 75 12.71 2.95 6.84
C GLY A 75 12.68 4.17 7.75
N PHE A 76 11.60 4.40 8.48
CA PHE A 76 11.49 5.52 9.41
C PHE A 76 12.57 5.50 10.51
N LYS A 77 12.89 4.31 11.03
CA LYS A 77 13.87 4.18 12.11
C LYS A 77 15.32 4.15 11.64
N PHE A 78 15.60 3.54 10.48
CA PHE A 78 16.98 3.26 10.06
C PHE A 78 17.54 4.24 9.04
N ARG A 79 16.70 4.96 8.28
CA ARG A 79 17.14 5.94 7.27
C ARG A 79 18.17 6.93 7.80
N SER A 80 17.96 7.47 9.00
CA SER A 80 18.81 8.50 9.59
C SER A 80 19.91 7.97 10.52
N LYS A 81 20.05 6.64 10.66
CA LYS A 81 21.07 6.03 11.55
C LYS A 81 22.48 6.14 10.99
N VAL A 82 22.62 6.12 9.67
CA VAL A 82 23.91 6.20 8.99
C VAL A 82 23.96 7.48 8.16
N PRO A 83 25.04 8.27 8.22
CA PRO A 83 25.17 9.53 7.48
C PRO A 83 25.43 9.33 5.99
N ASP A 84 25.66 8.10 5.51
CA ASP A 84 25.95 7.79 4.11
C ASP A 84 24.77 8.15 3.20
N PRO A 85 24.97 8.97 2.14
CA PRO A 85 23.95 9.33 1.19
C PRO A 85 23.34 8.13 0.44
N ARG A 86 24.14 7.08 0.17
CA ARG A 86 23.66 5.85 -0.50
C ARG A 86 22.71 5.08 0.38
N TRP A 87 23.00 4.99 1.68
CA TRP A 87 22.12 4.38 2.67
C TRP A 87 20.77 5.09 2.71
N ARG A 88 20.77 6.42 2.78
CA ARG A 88 19.55 7.23 2.79
C ARG A 88 18.74 7.06 1.50
N ALA A 89 19.40 7.03 0.34
CA ALA A 89 18.75 6.82 -0.94
C ALA A 89 18.03 5.45 -1.02
N VAL A 90 18.65 4.38 -0.53
CA VAL A 90 18.02 3.05 -0.47
C VAL A 90 16.74 3.09 0.36
N TRP A 91 16.77 3.71 1.52
CA TRP A 91 15.58 3.84 2.38
C TRP A 91 14.52 4.77 1.81
N ASP A 92 14.91 5.82 1.10
CA ASP A 92 13.96 6.70 0.41
C ASP A 92 13.18 5.94 -0.68
N TRP A 93 13.87 5.10 -1.45
CA TRP A 93 13.23 4.25 -2.44
C TRP A 93 12.37 3.13 -1.80
N ALA A 94 12.82 2.58 -0.69
CA ALA A 94 12.04 1.59 0.06
C ALA A 94 10.74 2.23 0.62
N LEU A 95 10.81 3.46 1.13
CA LEU A 95 9.64 4.21 1.60
C LEU A 95 8.70 4.58 0.44
N PHE A 96 9.25 4.99 -0.71
CA PHE A 96 8.47 5.20 -1.93
C PHE A 96 7.72 3.93 -2.35
N ALA A 97 8.42 2.79 -2.45
CA ALA A 97 7.81 1.50 -2.79
C ALA A 97 6.73 1.10 -1.77
N SER A 98 6.97 1.36 -0.48
CA SER A 98 5.99 1.09 0.59
C SER A 98 4.72 1.94 0.52
N GLY A 99 4.76 3.05 -0.19
CA GLY A 99 3.58 3.87 -0.51
C GLY A 99 2.90 3.43 -1.81
N LEU A 100 3.69 3.28 -2.87
CA LEU A 100 3.19 2.99 -4.22
C LEU A 100 2.58 1.60 -4.35
N VAL A 101 3.29 0.56 -3.86
CA VAL A 101 2.87 -0.84 -4.03
C VAL A 101 1.52 -1.12 -3.38
N PRO A 102 1.28 -0.80 -2.09
CA PRO A 102 -0.03 -1.01 -1.50
C PRO A 102 -1.13 -0.20 -2.20
N SER A 103 -0.85 1.05 -2.57
CA SER A 103 -1.82 1.91 -3.27
C SER A 103 -2.28 1.32 -4.59
N LEU A 104 -1.34 0.78 -5.36
CA LEU A 104 -1.62 0.13 -6.65
C LEU A 104 -2.37 -1.19 -6.44
N VAL A 105 -1.87 -2.04 -5.54
CA VAL A 105 -2.41 -3.40 -5.34
C VAL A 105 -3.83 -3.35 -4.78
N PHE A 106 -4.15 -2.44 -3.87
CA PHE A 106 -5.53 -2.27 -3.40
C PHE A 106 -6.48 -1.87 -4.52
N GLY A 107 -6.06 -0.97 -5.42
CA GLY A 107 -6.87 -0.59 -6.56
C GLY A 107 -7.06 -1.73 -7.57
N VAL A 108 -6.00 -2.49 -7.85
CA VAL A 108 -6.07 -3.70 -8.71
C VAL A 108 -6.98 -4.75 -8.10
N ALA A 109 -6.89 -5.00 -6.79
CA ALA A 109 -7.75 -5.93 -6.09
C ALA A 109 -9.23 -5.50 -6.19
N MET A 110 -9.53 -4.22 -5.96
CA MET A 110 -10.88 -3.69 -6.09
C MET A 110 -11.40 -3.81 -7.53
N GLY A 111 -10.57 -3.54 -8.54
CA GLY A 111 -10.91 -3.74 -9.95
C GLY A 111 -11.28 -5.20 -10.25
N ASN A 112 -10.55 -6.16 -9.69
CA ASN A 112 -10.88 -7.59 -9.85
C ASN A 112 -12.16 -7.98 -9.12
N VAL A 113 -12.43 -7.42 -7.95
CA VAL A 113 -13.71 -7.65 -7.26
C VAL A 113 -14.89 -7.16 -8.10
N LEU A 114 -14.75 -6.03 -8.78
CA LEU A 114 -15.79 -5.50 -9.68
C LEU A 114 -15.98 -6.34 -10.94
N LEU A 115 -14.91 -6.95 -11.47
CA LEU A 115 -14.97 -7.86 -12.63
C LEU A 115 -15.52 -9.25 -12.28
N GLY A 116 -15.45 -9.63 -11.01
CA GLY A 116 -15.66 -10.98 -10.56
C GLY A 116 -14.34 -11.79 -10.50
N VAL A 117 -14.12 -12.47 -9.39
CA VAL A 117 -12.92 -13.28 -9.14
C VAL A 117 -13.26 -14.74 -9.44
N PRO A 118 -12.41 -15.50 -10.18
CA PRO A 118 -12.70 -16.89 -10.53
C PRO A 118 -12.49 -17.80 -9.32
N PHE A 119 -13.56 -18.08 -8.60
CA PHE A 119 -13.58 -19.06 -7.52
C PHE A 119 -14.88 -19.87 -7.58
N HIS A 120 -14.83 -21.08 -7.06
CA HIS A 120 -16.02 -21.90 -6.84
C HIS A 120 -15.99 -22.56 -5.47
N PHE A 121 -17.16 -22.96 -5.00
CA PHE A 121 -17.29 -23.80 -3.80
C PHE A 121 -17.53 -25.24 -4.23
N ASP A 122 -16.89 -26.18 -3.57
CA ASP A 122 -17.25 -27.60 -3.69
C ASP A 122 -18.53 -27.94 -2.89
N ASP A 123 -18.98 -29.18 -2.99
CA ASP A 123 -20.17 -29.68 -2.28
C ASP A 123 -20.02 -29.60 -0.74
N THR A 124 -18.79 -29.39 -0.24
CA THR A 124 -18.47 -29.22 1.17
C THR A 124 -18.27 -27.77 1.57
N LEU A 125 -18.62 -26.81 0.69
CA LEU A 125 -18.43 -25.36 0.85
C LEU A 125 -16.96 -24.94 1.02
N ARG A 126 -16.02 -25.73 0.52
CA ARG A 126 -14.60 -25.31 0.44
C ARG A 126 -14.39 -24.44 -0.76
N VAL A 127 -13.57 -23.40 -0.57
CA VAL A 127 -13.24 -22.44 -1.61
C VAL A 127 -12.08 -22.95 -2.45
N TYR A 128 -12.28 -23.02 -3.75
CA TYR A 128 -11.22 -23.24 -4.73
C TYR A 128 -11.06 -21.99 -5.61
N TYR A 129 -9.83 -21.49 -5.70
CA TYR A 129 -9.47 -20.37 -6.56
C TYR A 129 -8.77 -20.90 -7.81
N GLU A 130 -9.31 -20.59 -8.99
CA GLU A 130 -8.81 -21.10 -10.28
C GLU A 130 -7.92 -20.12 -11.03
N GLY A 131 -7.51 -19.02 -10.39
CA GLY A 131 -6.72 -17.97 -11.02
C GLY A 131 -5.26 -17.94 -10.55
N GLY A 132 -4.42 -17.23 -11.32
CA GLY A 132 -3.04 -16.88 -10.96
C GLY A 132 -2.88 -15.37 -10.88
N LEU A 133 -1.72 -14.91 -10.32
CA LEU A 133 -1.41 -13.48 -10.18
C LEU A 133 -1.57 -12.71 -11.50
N PHE A 134 -1.10 -13.28 -12.62
CA PHE A 134 -1.17 -12.61 -13.91
C PHE A 134 -2.61 -12.49 -14.45
N GLY A 135 -3.50 -13.40 -14.07
CA GLY A 135 -4.92 -13.30 -14.40
C GLY A 135 -5.62 -12.12 -13.72
N LEU A 136 -5.08 -11.63 -12.60
CA LEU A 136 -5.59 -10.46 -11.90
C LEU A 136 -5.12 -9.13 -12.52
N LEU A 137 -4.13 -9.15 -13.41
CA LEU A 137 -3.56 -7.95 -14.05
C LEU A 137 -4.30 -7.62 -15.36
N THR A 138 -5.63 -7.57 -15.31
CA THR A 138 -6.44 -7.14 -16.46
C THR A 138 -6.26 -5.64 -16.70
N PRO A 139 -6.44 -5.14 -17.96
CA PRO A 139 -6.37 -3.70 -18.25
C PRO A 139 -7.29 -2.85 -17.38
N PHE A 140 -8.50 -3.34 -17.11
CA PHE A 140 -9.44 -2.66 -16.22
C PHE A 140 -8.95 -2.62 -14.77
N ALA A 141 -8.45 -3.74 -14.24
CA ALA A 141 -7.92 -3.79 -12.88
C ALA A 141 -6.68 -2.88 -12.72
N LEU A 142 -5.81 -2.84 -13.73
CA LEU A 142 -4.67 -1.94 -13.75
C LEU A 142 -5.11 -0.47 -13.78
N LEU A 143 -6.13 -0.13 -14.55
CA LEU A 143 -6.72 1.21 -14.53
C LEU A 143 -7.26 1.57 -13.14
N CYS A 144 -7.97 0.67 -12.49
CA CYS A 144 -8.44 0.86 -11.10
C CYS A 144 -7.25 1.06 -10.14
N GLY A 145 -6.15 0.34 -10.34
CA GLY A 145 -4.90 0.53 -9.61
C GLY A 145 -4.34 1.93 -9.78
N LEU A 146 -4.26 2.43 -11.01
CA LEU A 146 -3.79 3.79 -11.29
C LEU A 146 -4.70 4.86 -10.69
N VAL A 147 -6.01 4.68 -10.78
CA VAL A 147 -6.98 5.59 -10.13
C VAL A 147 -6.78 5.62 -8.62
N SER A 148 -6.58 4.47 -7.98
CA SER A 148 -6.27 4.38 -6.55
C SER A 148 -5.00 5.14 -6.18
N VAL A 149 -3.93 4.95 -6.94
CA VAL A 149 -2.66 5.68 -6.74
C VAL A 149 -2.89 7.19 -6.90
N ALA A 150 -3.55 7.63 -7.97
CA ALA A 150 -3.83 9.04 -8.21
C ALA A 150 -4.65 9.67 -7.08
N MET A 151 -5.68 8.99 -6.60
CA MET A 151 -6.53 9.45 -5.49
C MET A 151 -5.72 9.60 -4.20
N LEU A 152 -4.90 8.60 -3.86
CA LEU A 152 -4.08 8.64 -2.64
C LEU A 152 -2.97 9.69 -2.74
N VAL A 153 -2.35 9.85 -3.91
CA VAL A 153 -1.36 10.90 -4.17
C VAL A 153 -1.99 12.28 -4.05
N MET A 154 -3.15 12.51 -4.63
CA MET A 154 -3.90 13.77 -4.49
C MET A 154 -4.19 14.09 -3.03
N HIS A 155 -4.67 13.10 -2.27
CA HIS A 155 -4.93 13.27 -0.83
C HIS A 155 -3.64 13.53 -0.05
N GLY A 156 -2.55 12.84 -0.38
CA GLY A 156 -1.23 13.05 0.21
C GLY A 156 -0.67 14.43 -0.09
N ALA A 157 -0.83 14.93 -1.32
CA ALA A 157 -0.43 16.28 -1.71
C ALA A 157 -1.20 17.35 -0.91
N GLY A 158 -2.51 17.18 -0.75
CA GLY A 158 -3.33 18.05 0.08
C GLY A 158 -2.86 18.09 1.54
N MET A 159 -2.49 16.94 2.12
CA MET A 159 -1.93 16.88 3.47
C MET A 159 -0.59 17.62 3.57
N LEU A 160 0.30 17.46 2.59
CA LEU A 160 1.57 18.18 2.56
C LEU A 160 1.34 19.69 2.47
N ALA A 161 0.45 20.14 1.57
CA ALA A 161 0.14 21.56 1.41
C ALA A 161 -0.41 22.22 2.69
N MET A 162 -1.14 21.46 3.52
CA MET A 162 -1.65 21.96 4.80
C MET A 162 -0.61 21.94 5.93
N LYS A 163 0.39 21.06 5.86
CA LYS A 163 1.33 20.82 6.97
C LYS A 163 2.71 21.41 6.73
N THR A 164 3.02 21.84 5.52
CA THR A 164 4.31 22.46 5.17
C THR A 164 4.10 23.89 4.71
N SER A 165 5.02 24.78 5.07
CA SER A 165 5.09 26.16 4.61
C SER A 165 6.42 26.36 3.86
N GLY A 166 6.37 26.96 2.67
CA GLY A 166 7.54 27.18 1.81
C GLY A 166 7.49 26.29 0.57
N ALA A 167 8.12 26.78 -0.48
CA ALA A 167 8.02 26.40 -1.91
C ALA A 167 7.82 24.96 -2.21
#